data_0b92e9b1fb6bed216580f938968da3ce
#
_entry.id   0b92e9b1fb6bed216580f938968da3ce
#
_cell.length_a   1.000
_cell.length_b   1.000
_cell.length_c   1.000
_cell.angle_alpha   90.00
_cell.angle_beta   90.00
_cell.angle_gamma   90.00
#
_symmetry.space_group_name_H-M   'P 1'
#
loop_
_entity.id
_entity.type
_entity.pdbx_description
1 polymer ?
#
loop_
_entity_poly.entity_id
_entity_poly.type
_entity_poly.pdbx_seq_one_letter_code
_entity_poly.pdbx_strand_id
1 'polypeptide(L)'
;FRSKEFFKRKTDDNITLEGNLLLISNVIQKYVIKLLNSDKTRTPFKYIESEKRCHIRFPFSNGEVNIKGFIDRVDEKNGNIHIIDYKTGAGSLEFKDLDDAFNSEMEKRPKYVLQTFLYGLLYKQYAEGKTMIPGIYYIRGLFGKEFDFYLHHKPEKNVNIAVDDFGVYEEEFSEKLRHCIDEIFDPTVPFSQTKIEKNCEYCQYKSICNR
;
A
#
# COMPACT_ATOMS: atom_id res chain seq x y z
N PHE A 1 11.85 -11.08 -8.80
CA PHE A 1 13.10 -10.66 -8.16
C PHE A 1 13.74 -11.84 -7.45
N ARG A 2 14.93 -12.27 -7.90
CA ARG A 2 15.72 -13.38 -7.35
C ARG A 2 16.51 -12.95 -6.10
N SER A 3 15.84 -12.44 -5.07
CA SER A 3 16.51 -12.02 -3.83
C SER A 3 17.07 -13.19 -3.01
N LYS A 4 16.52 -14.39 -3.17
CA LYS A 4 16.96 -15.57 -2.39
C LYS A 4 18.35 -16.10 -2.76
N GLU A 5 18.87 -15.84 -3.97
CA GLU A 5 20.23 -16.25 -4.36
C GLU A 5 21.28 -15.23 -3.93
N PHE A 6 20.91 -13.96 -3.81
CA PHE A 6 21.85 -12.90 -3.41
C PHE A 6 22.29 -13.02 -1.95
N PHE A 7 21.36 -13.42 -1.06
CA PHE A 7 21.65 -13.59 0.38
C PHE A 7 22.25 -14.93 0.75
N LYS A 8 22.40 -15.90 -0.15
CA LYS A 8 23.06 -17.17 0.10
C LYS A 8 24.57 -17.17 -0.09
N ARG A 9 25.16 -16.11 -0.64
CA ARG A 9 26.61 -15.95 -0.68
C ARG A 9 27.09 -15.56 0.72
N LYS A 10 28.06 -16.31 1.23
CA LYS A 10 28.74 -16.07 2.51
C LYS A 10 29.22 -14.61 2.55
N THR A 11 29.06 -13.97 3.68
CA THR A 11 29.41 -12.57 3.98
C THR A 11 30.92 -12.25 3.91
N ASP A 12 31.76 -13.18 3.47
CA ASP A 12 33.23 -13.03 3.46
C ASP A 12 33.81 -12.57 2.10
N ASP A 13 33.02 -12.51 1.05
CA ASP A 13 33.51 -11.96 -0.22
C ASP A 13 33.32 -10.43 -0.23
N ASN A 14 34.41 -9.69 -0.22
CA ASN A 14 34.43 -8.26 -0.53
C ASN A 14 33.92 -8.07 -1.95
N ILE A 15 32.58 -7.91 -2.10
CA ILE A 15 31.96 -7.68 -3.39
C ILE A 15 32.26 -6.25 -3.78
N THR A 16 33.19 -6.05 -4.71
CA THR A 16 33.39 -4.75 -5.34
C THR A 16 32.22 -4.48 -6.28
N LEU A 17 31.42 -3.45 -5.94
CA LEU A 17 30.33 -3.02 -6.81
C LEU A 17 30.88 -2.08 -7.88
N GLU A 18 30.59 -2.37 -9.16
CA GLU A 18 31.03 -1.59 -10.30
C GLU A 18 29.86 -1.20 -11.20
N GLY A 19 30.05 -0.16 -12.00
CA GLY A 19 29.09 0.26 -13.02
C GLY A 19 27.70 0.54 -12.44
N ASN A 20 26.68 0.00 -13.05
CA ASN A 20 25.28 0.20 -12.67
C ASN A 20 24.96 -0.32 -11.25
N LEU A 21 25.62 -1.38 -10.77
CA LEU A 21 25.39 -1.90 -9.43
C LEU A 21 25.88 -0.92 -8.36
N LEU A 22 27.02 -0.25 -8.59
CA LEU A 22 27.51 0.80 -7.70
C LEU A 22 26.56 2.00 -7.66
N LEU A 23 26.04 2.43 -8.82
CA LEU A 23 25.06 3.52 -8.89
C LEU A 23 23.77 3.16 -8.13
N ILE A 24 23.23 1.97 -8.34
CA ILE A 24 22.04 1.49 -7.63
C ILE A 24 22.29 1.44 -6.13
N SER A 25 23.43 0.92 -5.68
CA SER A 25 23.80 0.87 -4.27
C SER A 25 23.84 2.27 -3.65
N ASN A 26 24.49 3.23 -4.33
CA ASN A 26 24.54 4.62 -3.86
C ASN A 26 23.17 5.28 -3.76
N VAL A 27 22.26 4.99 -4.69
CA VAL A 27 20.88 5.47 -4.66
C VAL A 27 20.13 4.87 -3.48
N ILE A 28 20.24 3.55 -3.28
CA ILE A 28 19.61 2.86 -2.14
C ILE A 28 20.12 3.44 -0.81
N GLN A 29 21.43 3.63 -0.67
CA GLN A 29 22.01 4.24 0.54
C GLN A 29 21.42 5.62 0.82
N LYS A 30 21.30 6.48 -0.19
CA LYS A 30 20.68 7.80 -0.04
C LYS A 30 19.23 7.70 0.41
N TYR A 31 18.47 6.76 -0.15
CA TYR A 31 17.07 6.52 0.26
C TYR A 31 16.99 6.08 1.72
N VAL A 32 17.82 5.11 2.12
CA VAL A 32 17.86 4.62 3.50
C VAL A 32 18.22 5.74 4.48
N ILE A 33 19.25 6.54 4.18
CA ILE A 33 19.64 7.68 5.02
C ILE A 33 18.50 8.70 5.17
N LYS A 34 17.80 9.03 4.07
CA LYS A 34 16.65 9.93 4.10
C LYS A 34 15.49 9.37 4.91
N LEU A 35 15.20 8.09 4.75
CA LEU A 35 14.18 7.40 5.53
C LEU A 35 14.50 7.45 7.04
N LEU A 36 15.72 7.09 7.43
CA LEU A 36 16.14 7.13 8.83
C LEU A 36 16.10 8.55 9.41
N ASN A 37 16.46 9.57 8.63
CA ASN A 37 16.35 10.96 9.06
C ASN A 37 14.89 11.38 9.24
N SER A 38 13.98 10.94 8.37
CA SER A 38 12.54 11.16 8.55
C SER A 38 12.03 10.45 9.79
N ASP A 39 12.40 9.20 10.01
CA ASP A 39 12.06 8.46 11.22
C ASP A 39 12.58 9.14 12.49
N LYS A 40 13.78 9.68 12.45
CA LYS A 40 14.34 10.44 13.56
C LYS A 40 13.47 11.64 13.96
N THR A 41 12.84 12.32 13.01
CA THR A 41 11.91 13.43 13.33
C THR A 41 10.60 12.96 13.94
N ARG A 42 10.26 11.68 13.73
CA ARG A 42 9.06 11.06 14.31
C ARG A 42 9.26 10.48 15.70
N THR A 43 10.50 10.34 16.18
CA THR A 43 10.79 9.79 17.51
C THR A 43 10.16 10.62 18.64
N PRO A 44 9.75 9.97 19.78
CA PRO A 44 9.82 8.54 20.04
C PRO A 44 8.69 7.75 19.37
N PHE A 45 8.99 6.56 18.87
CA PHE A 45 8.02 5.56 18.46
C PHE A 45 8.58 4.16 18.75
N LYS A 46 7.70 3.18 18.85
CA LYS A 46 8.07 1.77 19.03
C LYS A 46 7.93 1.07 17.69
N TYR A 47 9.04 0.59 17.13
CA TYR A 47 8.98 -0.34 16.01
C TYR A 47 8.37 -1.67 16.48
N ILE A 48 7.35 -2.17 15.77
CA ILE A 48 6.70 -3.44 16.10
C ILE A 48 7.24 -4.54 15.18
N GLU A 49 7.03 -4.43 13.87
CA GLU A 49 7.47 -5.44 12.91
C GLU A 49 7.51 -4.92 11.47
N SER A 50 8.19 -5.66 10.60
CA SER A 50 8.21 -5.46 9.15
C SER A 50 7.88 -6.75 8.41
N GLU A 51 7.48 -6.62 7.13
CA GLU A 51 7.12 -7.74 6.25
C GLU A 51 6.10 -8.69 6.92
N LYS A 52 5.15 -8.10 7.65
CA LYS A 52 4.13 -8.85 8.39
C LYS A 52 3.19 -9.54 7.41
N ARG A 53 3.19 -10.87 7.47
CA ARG A 53 2.18 -11.68 6.78
C ARG A 53 0.89 -11.64 7.56
N CYS A 54 -0.16 -11.12 6.93
CA CYS A 54 -1.50 -11.11 7.50
C CYS A 54 -2.47 -11.85 6.59
N HIS A 55 -3.52 -12.38 7.19
CA HIS A 55 -4.64 -12.96 6.46
C HIS A 55 -5.91 -12.84 7.29
N ILE A 56 -7.04 -12.70 6.60
CA ILE A 56 -8.38 -12.75 7.20
C ILE A 56 -9.29 -13.61 6.33
N ARG A 57 -10.31 -14.19 6.94
CA ARG A 57 -11.48 -14.69 6.24
C ARG A 57 -12.48 -13.55 6.15
N PHE A 58 -12.75 -13.11 4.93
CA PHE A 58 -13.63 -11.99 4.68
C PHE A 58 -14.98 -12.51 4.15
N PRO A 59 -16.09 -12.20 4.83
CA PRO A 59 -17.41 -12.69 4.44
C PRO A 59 -17.93 -11.91 3.23
N PHE A 60 -18.57 -12.63 2.30
CA PHE A 60 -19.33 -12.08 1.20
C PHE A 60 -20.64 -12.85 1.05
N SER A 61 -21.54 -12.49 0.12
CA SER A 61 -22.91 -13.01 0.06
C SER A 61 -22.99 -14.54 -0.05
N ASN A 62 -22.05 -15.17 -0.73
CA ASN A 62 -22.06 -16.61 -1.03
C ASN A 62 -21.02 -17.40 -0.21
N GLY A 63 -20.41 -16.81 0.84
CA GLY A 63 -19.42 -17.51 1.67
C GLY A 63 -18.34 -16.64 2.22
N GLU A 64 -17.12 -17.14 2.24
CA GLU A 64 -15.93 -16.43 2.74
C GLU A 64 -14.77 -16.53 1.73
N VAL A 65 -13.99 -15.47 1.61
CA VAL A 65 -12.77 -15.44 0.82
C VAL A 65 -11.57 -15.17 1.72
N ASN A 66 -10.42 -15.80 1.44
CA ASN A 66 -9.17 -15.53 2.14
C ASN A 66 -8.48 -14.33 1.51
N ILE A 67 -8.42 -13.21 2.25
CA ILE A 67 -7.61 -12.05 1.88
C ILE A 67 -6.28 -12.16 2.59
N LYS A 68 -5.18 -11.99 1.85
CA LYS A 68 -3.81 -12.10 2.35
C LYS A 68 -3.02 -10.87 1.90
N GLY A 69 -2.10 -10.44 2.74
CA GLY A 69 -1.20 -9.34 2.42
C GLY A 69 0.09 -9.39 3.21
N PHE A 70 1.03 -8.56 2.76
CA PHE A 70 2.29 -8.30 3.46
C PHE A 70 2.32 -6.81 3.76
N ILE A 71 2.42 -6.48 5.04
CA ILE A 71 2.54 -5.10 5.51
C ILE A 71 4.02 -4.79 5.65
N ASP A 72 4.50 -3.78 4.94
CA ASP A 72 5.93 -3.46 4.90
C ASP A 72 6.47 -3.08 6.27
N ARG A 73 5.72 -2.26 7.04
CA ARG A 73 6.12 -1.84 8.38
C ARG A 73 4.93 -1.50 9.26
N VAL A 74 5.05 -1.88 10.53
CA VAL A 74 4.13 -1.46 11.59
C VAL A 74 4.94 -0.86 12.74
N ASP A 75 4.54 0.32 13.20
CA ASP A 75 5.06 0.94 14.40
C ASP A 75 3.96 1.51 15.30
N GLU A 76 4.29 1.78 16.56
CA GLU A 76 3.38 2.40 17.52
C GLU A 76 3.93 3.75 17.95
N LYS A 77 3.10 4.78 17.86
CA LYS A 77 3.42 6.12 18.33
C LYS A 77 2.22 6.74 19.01
N ASN A 78 2.42 7.28 20.20
CA ASN A 78 1.37 7.92 21.01
C ASN A 78 0.16 7.00 21.25
N GLY A 79 0.36 5.68 21.36
CA GLY A 79 -0.70 4.69 21.56
C GLY A 79 -1.42 4.26 20.27
N ASN A 80 -1.13 4.86 19.13
CA ASN A 80 -1.72 4.53 17.84
C ASN A 80 -0.79 3.62 17.02
N ILE A 81 -1.38 2.71 16.25
CA ILE A 81 -0.68 1.81 15.34
C ILE A 81 -0.57 2.49 13.97
N HIS A 82 0.64 2.68 13.49
CA HIS A 82 0.91 3.16 12.14
C HIS A 82 1.20 1.97 11.23
N ILE A 83 0.42 1.84 10.16
CA ILE A 83 0.56 0.82 9.12
C ILE A 83 1.14 1.49 7.88
N ILE A 84 2.41 1.24 7.60
CA ILE A 84 3.18 1.98 6.61
C ILE A 84 3.52 1.08 5.43
N ASP A 85 3.22 1.58 4.23
CA ASP A 85 3.61 0.99 2.96
C ASP A 85 4.69 1.84 2.29
N TYR A 86 5.75 1.21 1.77
CA TYR A 86 6.83 1.90 1.08
C TYR A 86 6.66 1.87 -0.43
N LYS A 87 6.70 3.04 -1.05
CA LYS A 87 6.62 3.19 -2.50
C LYS A 87 7.83 3.94 -3.05
N THR A 88 8.60 3.30 -3.94
CA THR A 88 9.74 3.92 -4.64
C THR A 88 9.31 4.84 -5.77
N GLY A 89 8.08 4.67 -6.28
CA GLY A 89 7.48 5.52 -7.30
C GLY A 89 6.97 6.85 -6.77
N ALA A 90 6.25 7.57 -7.62
CA ALA A 90 5.45 8.74 -7.26
C ALA A 90 3.97 8.34 -7.24
N GLY A 91 3.17 9.04 -6.44
CA GLY A 91 1.74 8.83 -6.35
C GLY A 91 1.07 9.93 -5.53
N SER A 92 -0.24 9.84 -5.40
CA SER A 92 -1.03 10.72 -4.55
C SER A 92 -1.35 10.04 -3.22
N LEU A 93 -1.32 10.81 -2.16
CA LEU A 93 -1.86 10.43 -0.84
C LEU A 93 -3.35 10.80 -0.73
N GLU A 94 -3.89 11.48 -1.75
CA GLU A 94 -5.22 12.05 -1.73
C GLU A 94 -6.23 11.13 -2.41
N PHE A 95 -7.43 11.10 -1.85
CA PHE A 95 -8.61 10.50 -2.46
C PHE A 95 -9.83 11.38 -2.16
N LYS A 96 -10.78 11.37 -3.09
CA LYS A 96 -12.01 12.14 -2.97
C LYS A 96 -13.12 11.30 -2.34
N ASP A 97 -13.22 10.06 -2.77
CA ASP A 97 -14.28 9.14 -2.38
C ASP A 97 -13.69 7.72 -2.33
N LEU A 98 -14.21 6.85 -1.47
CA LEU A 98 -13.82 5.45 -1.46
C LEU A 98 -14.31 4.70 -2.70
N ASP A 99 -15.39 5.13 -3.33
CA ASP A 99 -15.86 4.58 -4.60
C ASP A 99 -14.80 4.67 -5.70
N ASP A 100 -14.03 5.76 -5.71
CA ASP A 100 -12.93 5.94 -6.67
C ASP A 100 -11.89 4.83 -6.57
N ALA A 101 -11.66 4.26 -5.37
CA ALA A 101 -10.71 3.18 -5.18
C ALA A 101 -11.17 1.85 -5.79
N PHE A 102 -12.48 1.66 -5.94
CA PHE A 102 -13.09 0.46 -6.52
C PHE A 102 -13.51 0.66 -7.99
N ASN A 103 -13.50 1.90 -8.51
CA ASN A 103 -13.94 2.20 -9.85
C ASN A 103 -12.93 1.71 -10.91
N SER A 104 -13.26 0.61 -11.58
CA SER A 104 -12.43 0.02 -12.65
C SER A 104 -12.30 0.89 -13.90
N GLU A 105 -13.21 1.83 -14.10
CA GLU A 105 -13.25 2.75 -15.23
C GLU A 105 -12.49 4.06 -14.98
N MET A 106 -11.88 4.23 -13.81
CA MET A 106 -11.09 5.40 -13.46
C MET A 106 -9.61 5.20 -13.81
N GLU A 107 -9.07 6.00 -14.74
CA GLU A 107 -7.67 5.88 -15.16
C GLU A 107 -6.67 6.12 -14.00
N LYS A 108 -6.97 7.11 -13.17
CA LYS A 108 -6.11 7.48 -12.01
C LYS A 108 -6.74 7.04 -10.69
N ARG A 109 -7.17 5.79 -10.65
CA ARG A 109 -7.75 5.21 -9.44
C ARG A 109 -6.76 5.29 -8.26
N PRO A 110 -7.21 5.65 -7.04
CA PRO A 110 -6.37 5.70 -5.85
C PRO A 110 -6.07 4.28 -5.31
N LYS A 111 -5.41 3.45 -6.13
CA LYS A 111 -5.13 2.04 -5.84
C LYS A 111 -4.33 1.79 -4.56
N TYR A 112 -3.54 2.76 -4.15
CA TYR A 112 -2.75 2.64 -2.93
C TYR A 112 -3.57 2.94 -1.66
N VAL A 113 -4.63 3.75 -1.78
CA VAL A 113 -5.64 3.89 -0.72
C VAL A 113 -6.34 2.55 -0.49
N LEU A 114 -6.78 1.89 -1.58
CA LEU A 114 -7.34 0.53 -1.50
C LEU A 114 -6.37 -0.43 -0.78
N GLN A 115 -5.09 -0.42 -1.16
CA GLN A 115 -4.08 -1.30 -0.58
C GLN A 115 -3.88 -1.04 0.92
N THR A 116 -3.71 0.21 1.32
CA THR A 116 -3.46 0.55 2.72
C THR A 116 -4.67 0.35 3.63
N PHE A 117 -5.89 0.54 3.09
CA PHE A 117 -7.11 0.22 3.82
C PHE A 117 -7.32 -1.29 3.98
N LEU A 118 -6.96 -2.09 2.96
CA LEU A 118 -6.87 -3.54 3.11
C LEU A 118 -5.89 -3.94 4.21
N TYR A 119 -4.77 -3.25 4.33
CA TYR A 119 -3.82 -3.49 5.43
C TYR A 119 -4.43 -3.15 6.79
N GLY A 120 -5.25 -2.11 6.88
CA GLY A 120 -6.03 -1.79 8.07
C GLY A 120 -6.94 -2.96 8.49
N LEU A 121 -7.73 -3.51 7.55
CA LEU A 121 -8.56 -4.68 7.80
C LEU A 121 -7.73 -5.91 8.23
N LEU A 122 -6.62 -6.17 7.54
CA LEU A 122 -5.75 -7.31 7.82
C LEU A 122 -5.09 -7.21 9.19
N TYR A 123 -4.73 -6.00 9.63
CA TYR A 123 -4.01 -5.79 10.89
C TYR A 123 -4.93 -5.65 12.10
N LYS A 124 -6.22 -5.41 11.91
CA LYS A 124 -7.20 -5.18 12.98
C LYS A 124 -7.13 -6.22 14.12
N GLN A 125 -6.97 -7.49 13.76
CA GLN A 125 -6.87 -8.57 14.74
C GLN A 125 -5.63 -8.48 15.66
N TYR A 126 -4.63 -7.68 15.31
CA TYR A 126 -3.38 -7.46 16.05
C TYR A 126 -3.32 -6.08 16.72
N ALA A 127 -4.25 -5.20 16.41
CA ALA A 127 -4.23 -3.82 16.90
C ALA A 127 -4.67 -3.67 18.37
N GLU A 128 -5.22 -4.72 18.98
CA GLU A 128 -5.65 -4.73 20.39
C GLU A 128 -6.59 -3.57 20.74
N GLY A 129 -7.45 -3.15 19.82
CA GLY A 129 -8.38 -2.04 19.98
C GLY A 129 -7.75 -0.64 19.86
N LYS A 130 -6.47 -0.54 19.53
CA LYS A 130 -5.81 0.75 19.27
C LYS A 130 -6.25 1.33 17.93
N THR A 131 -6.26 2.66 17.86
CA THR A 131 -6.45 3.39 16.60
C THR A 131 -5.38 3.02 15.58
N MET A 132 -5.79 2.74 14.36
CA MET A 132 -4.90 2.39 13.25
C MET A 132 -4.82 3.53 12.24
N ILE A 133 -3.61 3.93 11.91
CA ILE A 133 -3.32 5.01 10.97
C ILE A 133 -2.61 4.44 9.76
N PRO A 134 -3.31 4.27 8.62
CA PRO A 134 -2.69 3.83 7.37
C PRO A 134 -1.90 4.96 6.73
N GLY A 135 -0.75 4.64 6.16
CA GLY A 135 0.10 5.64 5.52
C GLY A 135 1.00 5.07 4.43
N ILE A 136 1.46 5.95 3.56
CA ILE A 136 2.34 5.60 2.45
C ILE A 136 3.60 6.47 2.49
N TYR A 137 4.75 5.82 2.58
CA TYR A 137 6.04 6.48 2.43
C TYR A 137 6.45 6.48 0.97
N TYR A 138 6.15 7.57 0.27
CA TYR A 138 6.76 7.82 -1.04
C TYR A 138 8.21 8.22 -0.87
N ILE A 139 9.13 7.28 -1.12
CA ILE A 139 10.56 7.45 -0.86
C ILE A 139 11.13 8.68 -1.59
N ARG A 140 10.64 8.98 -2.79
CA ARG A 140 11.04 10.20 -3.51
C ARG A 140 10.55 11.47 -2.82
N GLY A 141 9.43 11.42 -2.12
CA GLY A 141 8.89 12.54 -1.34
C GLY A 141 9.79 12.95 -0.17
N LEU A 142 10.60 12.01 0.36
CA LEU A 142 11.56 12.28 1.44
C LEU A 142 12.65 13.32 1.08
N PHE A 143 12.81 13.62 -0.21
CA PHE A 143 13.76 14.62 -0.71
C PHE A 143 13.12 16.02 -0.85
N GLY A 144 11.80 16.13 -0.64
CA GLY A 144 11.09 17.40 -0.59
C GLY A 144 11.34 18.20 0.68
N LYS A 145 10.79 19.42 0.76
CA LYS A 145 10.87 20.27 1.94
C LYS A 145 10.00 19.77 3.08
N GLU A 146 8.83 19.27 2.75
CA GLU A 146 7.87 18.73 3.70
C GLU A 146 7.60 17.28 3.30
N PHE A 147 7.59 16.40 4.29
CA PHE A 147 7.29 15.00 4.12
C PHE A 147 6.03 14.66 4.89
N ASP A 148 5.04 14.20 4.15
CA ASP A 148 3.79 13.67 4.66
C ASP A 148 3.62 12.22 4.21
N PHE A 149 3.03 11.39 5.04
CA PHE A 149 2.74 10.00 4.75
C PHE A 149 1.28 9.61 5.04
N TYR A 150 0.51 10.52 5.62
CA TYR A 150 -0.90 10.31 5.88
C TYR A 150 -1.68 10.28 4.57
N LEU A 151 -2.69 9.44 4.50
CA LEU A 151 -3.70 9.57 3.47
C LEU A 151 -4.56 10.81 3.75
N HIS A 152 -5.04 11.44 2.70
CA HIS A 152 -5.86 12.64 2.80
C HIS A 152 -7.20 12.43 2.08
N HIS A 153 -8.27 12.51 2.84
CA HIS A 153 -9.63 12.53 2.30
C HIS A 153 -10.00 13.96 1.92
N LYS A 154 -10.25 14.18 0.62
CA LYS A 154 -10.61 15.48 0.04
C LYS A 154 -11.96 15.41 -0.66
N PRO A 155 -13.08 15.33 0.09
CA PRO A 155 -14.40 15.21 -0.49
C PRO A 155 -14.76 16.44 -1.34
N GLU A 156 -14.23 17.62 -0.98
CA GLU A 156 -14.44 18.88 -1.66
C GLU A 156 -13.12 19.64 -1.86
N LYS A 157 -13.12 20.63 -2.78
CA LYS A 157 -11.92 21.37 -3.19
C LYS A 157 -11.13 21.98 -2.03
N ASN A 158 -11.82 22.47 -1.00
CA ASN A 158 -11.20 23.19 0.12
C ASN A 158 -11.18 22.35 1.42
N VAL A 159 -11.54 21.08 1.37
CA VAL A 159 -11.56 20.17 2.50
C VAL A 159 -10.39 19.21 2.37
N ASN A 160 -9.58 19.12 3.43
CA ASN A 160 -8.44 18.20 3.49
C ASN A 160 -8.39 17.58 4.89
N ILE A 161 -8.77 16.32 4.99
CA ILE A 161 -8.86 15.57 6.26
C ILE A 161 -7.79 14.49 6.22
N ALA A 162 -6.80 14.59 7.12
CA ALA A 162 -5.85 13.49 7.27
C ALA A 162 -6.57 12.25 7.84
N VAL A 163 -6.25 11.09 7.30
CA VAL A 163 -6.76 9.81 7.79
C VAL A 163 -5.91 9.40 9.00
N ASP A 164 -6.33 9.84 10.16
CA ASP A 164 -5.70 9.56 11.46
C ASP A 164 -6.39 8.44 12.24
N ASP A 165 -7.47 7.89 11.72
CA ASP A 165 -8.15 6.70 12.20
C ASP A 165 -8.81 5.93 11.05
N PHE A 166 -8.30 4.73 10.76
CA PHE A 166 -8.91 3.81 9.80
C PHE A 166 -10.33 3.39 10.23
N GLY A 167 -10.60 3.33 11.53
CA GLY A 167 -11.90 2.91 12.07
C GLY A 167 -13.06 3.76 11.55
N VAL A 168 -12.82 5.03 11.23
CA VAL A 168 -13.83 5.94 10.66
C VAL A 168 -14.30 5.48 9.26
N TYR A 169 -13.43 4.81 8.52
CA TYR A 169 -13.67 4.39 7.13
C TYR A 169 -13.93 2.88 7.00
N GLU A 170 -13.76 2.12 8.08
CA GLU A 170 -13.73 0.66 8.04
C GLU A 170 -15.04 0.05 7.54
N GLU A 171 -16.18 0.53 8.04
CA GLU A 171 -17.49 0.01 7.68
C GLU A 171 -17.77 0.24 6.19
N GLU A 172 -17.66 1.48 5.74
CA GLU A 172 -17.87 1.84 4.33
C GLU A 172 -16.91 1.09 3.41
N PHE A 173 -15.63 1.02 3.75
CA PHE A 173 -14.63 0.28 2.98
C PHE A 173 -14.96 -1.21 2.90
N SER A 174 -15.38 -1.81 4.00
CA SER A 174 -15.74 -3.23 4.07
C SER A 174 -16.98 -3.55 3.23
N GLU A 175 -17.97 -2.65 3.20
CA GLU A 175 -19.15 -2.81 2.34
C GLU A 175 -18.79 -2.75 0.85
N LYS A 176 -17.98 -1.76 0.44
CA LYS A 176 -17.52 -1.64 -0.95
C LYS A 176 -16.65 -2.83 -1.36
N LEU A 177 -15.78 -3.30 -0.47
CA LEU A 177 -14.97 -4.49 -0.71
C LEU A 177 -15.84 -5.74 -0.87
N ARG A 178 -16.87 -5.90 -0.03
CA ARG A 178 -17.82 -7.02 -0.14
C ARG A 178 -18.54 -6.98 -1.47
N HIS A 179 -19.05 -5.82 -1.86
CA HIS A 179 -19.72 -5.65 -3.15
C HIS A 179 -18.81 -6.00 -4.33
N CYS A 180 -17.57 -5.55 -4.31
CA CYS A 180 -16.58 -5.91 -5.34
C CYS A 180 -16.32 -7.43 -5.39
N ILE A 181 -16.24 -8.10 -4.24
CA ILE A 181 -16.05 -9.55 -4.18
C ILE A 181 -17.31 -10.26 -4.66
N ASP A 182 -18.50 -9.82 -4.27
CA ASP A 182 -19.77 -10.38 -4.73
C ASP A 182 -19.85 -10.33 -6.26
N GLU A 183 -19.48 -9.21 -6.89
CA GLU A 183 -19.44 -9.07 -8.34
C GLU A 183 -18.45 -10.05 -9.00
N ILE A 184 -17.26 -10.25 -8.42
CA ILE A 184 -16.25 -11.19 -8.94
C ILE A 184 -16.77 -12.63 -8.92
N PHE A 185 -17.57 -12.99 -7.92
CA PHE A 185 -18.09 -14.35 -7.74
C PHE A 185 -19.52 -14.53 -8.30
N ASP A 186 -20.12 -13.50 -8.86
CA ASP A 186 -21.42 -13.59 -9.50
C ASP A 186 -21.31 -14.25 -10.89
N PRO A 187 -21.82 -15.49 -11.08
CA PRO A 187 -21.74 -16.17 -12.38
C PRO A 187 -22.57 -15.49 -13.46
N THR A 188 -23.45 -14.57 -13.13
CA THR A 188 -24.29 -13.82 -14.09
C THR A 188 -23.59 -12.59 -14.64
N VAL A 189 -22.49 -12.13 -14.01
CA VAL A 189 -21.70 -10.99 -14.47
C VAL A 189 -20.50 -11.49 -15.29
N PRO A 190 -20.51 -11.32 -16.61
CA PRO A 190 -19.40 -11.77 -17.45
C PRO A 190 -18.16 -10.89 -17.25
N PHE A 191 -16.98 -11.51 -17.30
CA PHE A 191 -15.73 -10.75 -17.37
C PHE A 191 -15.66 -9.97 -18.68
N SER A 192 -15.33 -8.69 -18.59
CA SER A 192 -15.18 -7.79 -19.72
C SER A 192 -13.78 -7.16 -19.77
N GLN A 193 -13.38 -6.77 -20.97
CA GLN A 193 -12.13 -6.00 -21.13
C GLN A 193 -12.32 -4.58 -20.60
N THR A 194 -11.27 -4.07 -19.93
CA THR A 194 -11.27 -2.66 -19.53
C THR A 194 -11.38 -1.74 -20.75
N LYS A 195 -12.15 -0.65 -20.61
CA LYS A 195 -12.24 0.41 -21.64
C LYS A 195 -11.00 1.32 -21.65
N ILE A 196 -10.19 1.27 -20.58
CA ILE A 196 -8.99 2.10 -20.43
C ILE A 196 -7.79 1.35 -21.00
N GLU A 197 -7.42 1.64 -22.25
CA GLU A 197 -6.31 0.99 -22.96
C GLU A 197 -4.96 1.13 -22.22
N LYS A 198 -4.77 2.25 -21.54
CA LYS A 198 -3.56 2.49 -20.75
C LYS A 198 -3.35 1.46 -19.64
N ASN A 199 -4.40 0.86 -19.08
CA ASN A 199 -4.30 -0.21 -18.10
C ASN A 199 -3.71 -1.51 -18.72
N CYS A 200 -3.73 -1.62 -20.05
CA CYS A 200 -3.20 -2.75 -20.80
C CYS A 200 -1.72 -2.60 -21.18
N GLU A 201 -1.13 -1.40 -21.05
CA GLU A 201 0.24 -1.11 -21.50
C GLU A 201 1.26 -2.10 -20.92
N TYR A 202 1.17 -2.40 -19.62
CA TYR A 202 2.06 -3.34 -18.91
C TYR A 202 1.34 -4.62 -18.47
N CYS A 203 0.14 -4.91 -19.01
CA CYS A 203 -0.60 -6.10 -18.66
C CYS A 203 0.05 -7.35 -19.28
N GLN A 204 0.30 -8.37 -18.47
CA GLN A 204 0.87 -9.64 -18.92
C GLN A 204 -0.07 -10.42 -19.85
N TYR A 205 -1.35 -10.13 -19.80
CA TYR A 205 -2.42 -10.82 -20.53
C TYR A 205 -2.94 -10.02 -21.72
N LYS A 206 -2.29 -8.91 -22.10
CA LYS A 206 -2.77 -8.06 -23.20
C LYS A 206 -2.95 -8.79 -24.53
N SER A 207 -2.12 -9.79 -24.79
CA SER A 207 -2.21 -10.62 -26.02
C SER A 207 -3.51 -11.46 -26.07
N ILE A 208 -4.02 -11.89 -24.92
CA ILE A 208 -5.30 -12.63 -24.84
C ILE A 208 -6.46 -11.68 -25.20
N CYS A 209 -6.32 -10.41 -24.89
CA CYS A 209 -7.31 -9.38 -25.16
C CYS A 209 -7.15 -8.73 -26.55
N ASN A 210 -6.17 -9.17 -27.35
CA ASN A 210 -5.80 -8.54 -28.65
C ASN A 210 -5.46 -7.04 -28.51
N ARG A 211 -4.70 -6.67 -27.47
CA ARG A 211 -4.30 -5.29 -27.18
C ARG A 211 -2.78 -5.12 -27.10
#